data_6d0c2852ebf67259fb545d7956125fc2
#
_entry.id   6d0c2852ebf67259fb545d7956125fc2
#
_cell.length_a   1.000
_cell.length_b   1.000
_cell.length_c   1.000
_cell.angle_alpha   90.00
_cell.angle_beta   90.00
_cell.angle_gamma   90.00
#
_symmetry.space_group_name_H-M   'P 1'
#
loop_
_entity.id
_entity.type
_entity.pdbx_description
1 polymer ?
#
loop_
_entity_poly.entity_id
_entity_poly.type
_entity_poly.pdbx_seq_one_letter_code
_entity_poly.pdbx_strand_id
1 'polypeptide(L)'
;MGGAIRIKRAKQFVKAKTMGGKITIDEIEGWVDATTMGGDIKVEVVGKGQNGNADIKLSSMNGDITLTVPKKYEMTFDLEIVNYKSSSEKGNIISDFEMDILEEDAWQGDSGNDQRKSVTGKGSVGSGKNKISIKTHNGNIVIKKH
;
A
#
# COMPACT_ATOMS: atom_id res chain seq x y z
N MET A 1 3.52 19.08 5.94
CA MET A 1 4.91 19.48 5.95
C MET A 1 5.81 18.35 5.49
N GLY A 2 6.95 18.66 4.92
CA GLY A 2 7.77 17.70 4.22
C GLY A 2 8.84 17.04 5.05
N GLY A 3 8.51 16.33 6.08
CA GLY A 3 9.50 15.62 6.89
C GLY A 3 9.30 14.11 6.86
N ALA A 4 10.37 13.35 7.04
CA ALA A 4 10.26 11.90 7.18
C ALA A 4 9.66 11.53 8.53
N ILE A 5 8.82 10.51 8.53
CA ILE A 5 8.20 10.00 9.74
C ILE A 5 8.70 8.58 9.96
N ARG A 6 9.19 8.31 11.16
CA ARG A 6 9.61 6.96 11.52
C ARG A 6 9.01 6.56 12.86
N ILE A 7 8.31 5.44 12.87
CA ILE A 7 7.70 4.89 14.07
C ILE A 7 8.27 3.49 14.28
N LYS A 8 8.93 3.26 15.41
CA LYS A 8 9.58 1.99 15.68
C LYS A 8 8.62 0.91 16.14
N ARG A 9 7.60 1.30 16.89
CA ARG A 9 6.65 0.33 17.43
C ARG A 9 5.34 1.00 17.78
N ALA A 10 4.24 0.37 17.43
CA ALA A 10 2.91 0.80 17.83
C ALA A 10 2.03 -0.43 18.08
N LYS A 11 1.27 -0.41 19.16
CA LYS A 11 0.46 -1.56 19.56
C LYS A 11 -1.01 -1.43 19.22
N GLN A 12 -1.52 -0.21 19.05
CA GLN A 12 -2.94 0.00 18.83
C GLN A 12 -3.24 0.61 17.47
N PHE A 13 -2.63 1.73 17.15
CA PHE A 13 -2.85 2.35 15.87
C PHE A 13 -1.75 3.35 15.54
N VAL A 14 -1.63 3.64 14.24
CA VAL A 14 -0.77 4.70 13.73
C VAL A 14 -1.55 5.48 12.70
N LYS A 15 -1.55 6.80 12.83
CA LYS A 15 -2.04 7.68 11.79
C LYS A 15 -0.94 8.68 11.47
N ALA A 16 -0.42 8.62 10.26
CA ALA A 16 0.72 9.44 9.86
C ALA A 16 0.43 10.11 8.52
N LYS A 17 0.77 11.38 8.41
CA LYS A 17 0.57 12.13 7.18
C LYS A 17 1.73 13.10 6.95
N THR A 18 2.29 13.09 5.77
CA THR A 18 3.33 14.05 5.39
C THR A 18 3.16 14.47 3.94
N MET A 19 3.73 15.60 3.57
CA MET A 19 3.59 16.15 2.23
C MET A 19 4.68 15.68 1.27
N GLY A 20 5.84 15.32 1.77
CA GLY A 20 6.92 14.94 0.86
C GLY A 20 7.95 14.03 1.46
N GLY A 21 7.70 13.51 2.63
CA GLY A 21 8.66 12.68 3.33
C GLY A 21 8.31 11.20 3.28
N LYS A 22 9.29 10.38 3.61
CA LYS A 22 9.14 8.95 3.70
C LYS A 22 8.49 8.58 5.04
N ILE A 23 7.58 7.61 5.01
CA ILE A 23 6.97 7.08 6.23
C ILE A 23 7.49 5.66 6.46
N THR A 24 8.08 5.40 7.62
CA THR A 24 8.57 4.09 7.99
C THR A 24 7.95 3.67 9.31
N ILE A 25 7.28 2.52 9.33
CA ILE A 25 6.68 1.95 10.54
C ILE A 25 7.26 0.56 10.70
N ASP A 26 8.10 0.37 11.71
CA ASP A 26 8.86 -0.86 11.86
C ASP A 26 8.05 -2.02 12.45
N GLU A 27 7.19 -1.75 13.45
CA GLU A 27 6.36 -2.80 14.05
C GLU A 27 5.00 -2.24 14.42
N ILE A 28 3.95 -2.78 13.83
CA ILE A 28 2.57 -2.37 14.14
C ILE A 28 1.71 -3.60 14.40
N GLU A 29 0.96 -3.57 15.48
CA GLU A 29 0.02 -4.63 15.83
C GLU A 29 -1.44 -4.25 15.59
N GLY A 30 -1.74 -2.97 15.40
CA GLY A 30 -3.10 -2.48 15.20
C GLY A 30 -3.33 -1.95 13.80
N TRP A 31 -4.22 -0.98 13.67
CA TRP A 31 -4.52 -0.39 12.37
C TRP A 31 -3.54 0.73 12.02
N VAL A 32 -3.40 0.96 10.72
CA VAL A 32 -2.50 2.00 10.18
C VAL A 32 -3.26 2.83 9.16
N ASP A 33 -3.10 4.15 9.24
CA ASP A 33 -3.54 5.08 8.21
C ASP A 33 -2.37 6.00 7.90
N ALA A 34 -1.67 5.73 6.83
CA ALA A 34 -0.47 6.49 6.44
C ALA A 34 -0.63 7.07 5.05
N THR A 35 -0.37 8.36 4.91
CA THR A 35 -0.51 9.08 3.66
C THR A 35 0.69 10.00 3.44
N THR A 36 1.26 9.94 2.24
CA THR A 36 2.28 10.90 1.83
C THR A 36 2.02 11.35 0.39
N MET A 37 2.47 12.56 0.06
CA MET A 37 2.29 13.08 -1.29
C MET A 37 3.47 12.77 -2.21
N GLY A 38 4.65 12.50 -1.68
CA GLY A 38 5.79 12.28 -2.54
C GLY A 38 6.86 11.34 -2.02
N GLY A 39 6.60 10.66 -0.94
CA GLY A 39 7.60 9.76 -0.35
C GLY A 39 7.18 8.30 -0.39
N ASP A 40 8.12 7.44 -0.06
CA ASP A 40 7.85 6.00 0.06
C ASP A 40 7.22 5.69 1.40
N ILE A 41 6.42 4.62 1.44
CA ILE A 41 5.84 4.12 2.68
C ILE A 41 6.35 2.71 2.90
N LYS A 42 6.89 2.43 4.08
CA LYS A 42 7.33 1.10 4.45
C LYS A 42 6.72 0.74 5.80
N VAL A 43 5.97 -0.36 5.83
CA VAL A 43 5.27 -0.82 7.03
C VAL A 43 5.58 -2.29 7.27
N GLU A 44 5.91 -2.63 8.50
CA GLU A 44 6.07 -4.02 8.92
C GLU A 44 5.01 -4.34 9.97
N VAL A 45 4.12 -5.26 9.64
CA VAL A 45 3.04 -5.68 10.52
C VAL A 45 3.50 -6.89 11.33
N VAL A 46 3.21 -6.87 12.63
CA VAL A 46 3.50 -7.99 13.51
C VAL A 46 2.19 -8.48 14.15
N GLY A 47 2.22 -9.65 14.75
CA GLY A 47 1.04 -10.25 15.35
C GLY A 47 0.36 -11.25 14.42
N LYS A 48 -0.83 -11.66 14.76
CA LYS A 48 -1.55 -12.70 14.01
C LYS A 48 -2.79 -12.22 13.29
N GLY A 49 -3.18 -10.97 13.51
CA GLY A 49 -4.35 -10.40 12.85
C GLY A 49 -5.66 -11.05 13.23
N GLN A 50 -5.73 -11.71 14.37
CA GLN A 50 -6.91 -12.50 14.75
C GLN A 50 -8.05 -11.66 15.32
N ASN A 51 -7.75 -10.45 15.80
CA ASN A 51 -8.75 -9.64 16.50
C ASN A 51 -9.65 -8.83 15.56
N GLY A 52 -9.34 -8.78 14.26
CA GLY A 52 -10.21 -8.12 13.30
C GLY A 52 -10.24 -6.60 13.35
N ASN A 53 -9.31 -5.96 14.04
CA ASN A 53 -9.26 -4.51 14.18
C ASN A 53 -7.93 -3.93 13.70
N ALA A 54 -7.30 -4.57 12.74
CA ALA A 54 -5.99 -4.18 12.25
C ALA A 54 -6.03 -3.82 10.76
N ASP A 55 -6.98 -2.98 10.38
CA ASP A 55 -7.07 -2.51 9.00
C ASP A 55 -5.89 -1.61 8.67
N ILE A 56 -5.36 -1.77 7.47
CA ILE A 56 -4.19 -1.03 7.02
C ILE A 56 -4.56 -0.22 5.78
N LYS A 57 -4.36 1.09 5.86
CA LYS A 57 -4.62 2.00 4.74
C LYS A 57 -3.37 2.81 4.45
N LEU A 58 -2.81 2.61 3.28
CA LEU A 58 -1.58 3.28 2.86
C LEU A 58 -1.82 3.99 1.54
N SER A 59 -1.40 5.24 1.43
CA SER A 59 -1.59 6.02 0.22
C SER A 59 -0.37 6.88 -0.06
N SER A 60 0.11 6.85 -1.28
CA SER A 60 1.19 7.71 -1.74
C SER A 60 0.85 8.24 -3.13
N MET A 61 1.28 9.46 -3.42
CA MET A 61 1.05 10.05 -4.74
C MET A 61 2.15 9.75 -5.73
N ASN A 62 3.38 9.53 -5.29
CA ASN A 62 4.50 9.30 -6.20
C ASN A 62 5.57 8.38 -5.62
N GLY A 63 5.25 7.58 -4.64
CA GLY A 63 6.26 6.73 -4.02
C GLY A 63 5.90 5.26 -4.08
N ASP A 64 6.87 4.43 -3.74
CA ASP A 64 6.67 3.00 -3.60
C ASP A 64 6.13 2.69 -2.21
N ILE A 65 5.27 1.68 -2.14
CA ILE A 65 4.72 1.23 -0.87
C ILE A 65 5.15 -0.20 -0.65
N THR A 66 5.81 -0.47 0.48
CA THR A 66 6.24 -1.81 0.86
C THR A 66 5.56 -2.20 2.15
N LEU A 67 4.84 -3.30 2.13
CA LEU A 67 4.16 -3.84 3.30
C LEU A 67 4.70 -5.24 3.58
N THR A 68 5.17 -5.48 4.80
CA THR A 68 5.61 -6.79 5.24
C THR A 68 4.62 -7.31 6.28
N VAL A 69 4.06 -8.49 6.05
CA VAL A 69 3.06 -9.08 6.93
C VAL A 69 3.42 -10.53 7.26
N PRO A 70 2.99 -11.05 8.41
CA PRO A 70 3.19 -12.46 8.74
C PRO A 70 2.44 -13.38 7.77
N LYS A 71 2.99 -14.56 7.52
CA LYS A 71 2.40 -15.52 6.58
C LYS A 71 0.96 -15.91 6.92
N LYS A 72 0.62 -15.95 8.18
CA LYS A 72 -0.70 -16.38 8.64
C LYS A 72 -1.61 -15.20 9.04
N TYR A 73 -1.26 -14.00 8.64
CA TYR A 73 -2.06 -12.83 8.96
C TYR A 73 -3.37 -12.88 8.18
N GLU A 74 -4.50 -12.84 8.88
CA GLU A 74 -5.82 -12.91 8.26
C GLU A 74 -6.18 -11.55 7.66
N MET A 75 -6.26 -11.47 6.32
CA MET A 75 -6.41 -10.19 5.65
C MET A 75 -7.06 -10.32 4.28
N THR A 76 -7.64 -9.22 3.84
CA THR A 76 -8.15 -9.05 2.48
C THR A 76 -7.38 -7.91 1.84
N PHE A 77 -6.78 -8.15 0.68
CA PHE A 77 -6.03 -7.15 -0.06
C PHE A 77 -6.92 -6.39 -1.04
N ASP A 78 -6.76 -5.07 -1.06
CA ASP A 78 -7.36 -4.22 -2.08
C ASP A 78 -6.29 -3.20 -2.47
N LEU A 79 -5.56 -3.50 -3.55
CA LEU A 79 -4.41 -2.73 -3.99
C LEU A 79 -4.71 -2.04 -5.31
N GLU A 80 -4.28 -0.78 -5.44
CA GLU A 80 -4.45 -0.04 -6.68
C GLU A 80 -3.23 0.81 -6.99
N ILE A 81 -2.75 0.74 -8.22
CA ILE A 81 -1.71 1.63 -8.75
C ILE A 81 -2.31 2.36 -9.94
N VAL A 82 -2.23 3.69 -9.93
CA VAL A 82 -2.65 4.50 -11.07
C VAL A 82 -1.38 4.97 -11.78
N ASN A 83 -1.17 4.51 -13.01
CA ASN A 83 -0.03 4.88 -13.84
C ASN A 83 -0.48 5.92 -14.85
N TYR A 84 0.18 7.09 -14.85
CA TYR A 84 -0.10 8.14 -15.82
C TYR A 84 0.77 7.98 -17.05
N LYS A 85 0.19 8.24 -18.22
CA LYS A 85 0.90 8.10 -19.48
C LYS A 85 2.10 9.06 -19.59
N SER A 86 2.00 10.22 -18.98
CA SER A 86 3.06 11.23 -18.99
C SER A 86 4.28 10.85 -18.14
N SER A 87 4.13 9.90 -17.21
CA SER A 87 5.22 9.51 -16.36
C SER A 87 6.13 8.48 -17.04
N SER A 88 7.43 8.66 -16.91
CA SER A 88 8.39 7.66 -17.38
C SER A 88 8.44 6.43 -16.48
N GLU A 89 8.00 6.56 -15.23
CA GLU A 89 7.95 5.46 -14.29
C GLU A 89 6.56 4.85 -14.24
N LYS A 90 6.49 3.53 -14.30
CA LYS A 90 5.23 2.79 -14.19
C LYS A 90 5.34 1.81 -13.03
N GLY A 91 4.33 1.81 -12.17
CA GLY A 91 4.30 0.93 -11.02
C GLY A 91 3.70 -0.44 -11.34
N ASN A 92 4.12 -1.43 -10.58
CA ASN A 92 3.59 -2.78 -10.62
C ASN A 92 3.34 -3.29 -9.22
N ILE A 93 2.45 -4.28 -9.11
CA ILE A 93 2.18 -4.96 -7.85
C ILE A 93 3.07 -6.20 -7.80
N ILE A 94 3.88 -6.30 -6.75
CA ILE A 94 4.76 -7.44 -6.50
C ILE A 94 4.34 -8.03 -5.15
N SER A 95 3.94 -9.30 -5.14
CA SER A 95 3.42 -9.90 -3.91
C SER A 95 3.95 -11.30 -3.71
N ASP A 96 4.30 -11.62 -2.45
CA ASP A 96 4.63 -12.99 -2.04
C ASP A 96 3.37 -13.81 -1.75
N PHE A 97 2.20 -13.19 -1.71
CA PHE A 97 0.92 -13.85 -1.55
C PHE A 97 0.22 -14.02 -2.89
N GLU A 98 -0.61 -15.04 -3.01
CA GLU A 98 -1.42 -15.21 -4.20
C GLU A 98 -2.52 -14.16 -4.23
N MET A 99 -2.66 -13.47 -5.36
CA MET A 99 -3.73 -12.51 -5.55
C MET A 99 -4.03 -12.34 -7.03
N ASP A 100 -5.23 -11.88 -7.32
CA ASP A 100 -5.65 -11.57 -8.69
C ASP A 100 -5.19 -10.16 -9.04
N ILE A 101 -4.27 -10.06 -9.98
CA ILE A 101 -3.75 -8.78 -10.45
C ILE A 101 -4.31 -8.49 -11.83
N LEU A 102 -5.00 -7.36 -11.93
CA LEU A 102 -5.61 -6.92 -13.18
C LEU A 102 -5.00 -5.59 -13.61
N GLU A 103 -4.63 -5.50 -14.87
CA GLU A 103 -4.13 -4.27 -15.47
C GLU A 103 -5.05 -3.86 -16.60
N GLU A 104 -5.41 -2.58 -16.66
CA GLU A 104 -6.24 -2.08 -17.73
C GLU A 104 -5.50 -2.18 -19.08
N ASP A 105 -6.22 -2.59 -20.13
CA ASP A 105 -5.62 -2.81 -21.45
C ASP A 105 -5.37 -1.51 -22.21
N ALA A 106 -6.12 -0.47 -21.92
CA ALA A 106 -6.05 0.79 -22.65
C ALA A 106 -5.95 1.97 -21.71
N TRP A 107 -5.31 3.04 -22.19
CA TRP A 107 -5.24 4.28 -21.44
C TRP A 107 -6.63 4.91 -21.33
N GLN A 108 -6.97 5.32 -20.10
CA GLN A 108 -8.23 5.95 -19.78
C GLN A 108 -8.05 7.45 -19.59
N GLY A 109 -9.02 8.24 -19.93
CA GLY A 109 -8.98 9.68 -19.77
C GLY A 109 -9.20 10.40 -21.10
N ASP A 110 -9.26 11.75 -21.05
CA ASP A 110 -9.65 12.54 -22.21
C ASP A 110 -8.62 12.50 -23.33
N SER A 111 -7.39 12.89 -23.06
CA SER A 111 -6.35 12.84 -24.09
C SER A 111 -5.01 13.30 -23.52
N GLY A 112 -3.92 12.99 -24.24
CA GLY A 112 -2.60 13.46 -23.92
C GLY A 112 -2.04 12.93 -22.61
N ASN A 113 -1.47 13.81 -21.82
CA ASN A 113 -0.73 13.42 -20.61
C ASN A 113 -1.63 13.03 -19.43
N ASP A 114 -2.92 13.34 -19.51
CA ASP A 114 -3.87 12.99 -18.44
C ASP A 114 -4.36 11.56 -18.52
N GLN A 115 -4.00 10.81 -19.55
CA GLN A 115 -4.40 9.42 -19.68
C GLN A 115 -3.72 8.56 -18.62
N ARG A 116 -4.45 7.58 -18.13
CA ARG A 116 -3.98 6.70 -17.05
C ARG A 116 -4.47 5.28 -17.22
N LYS A 117 -3.74 4.36 -16.60
CA LYS A 117 -4.14 2.95 -16.47
C LYS A 117 -4.04 2.55 -15.02
N SER A 118 -4.96 1.76 -14.57
CA SER A 118 -4.93 1.21 -13.21
C SER A 118 -4.48 -0.22 -13.21
N VAL A 119 -3.65 -0.56 -12.21
CA VAL A 119 -3.29 -1.94 -11.89
C VAL A 119 -3.91 -2.25 -10.54
N THR A 120 -4.73 -3.28 -10.46
CA THR A 120 -5.40 -3.63 -9.22
C THR A 120 -5.01 -5.04 -8.78
N GLY A 121 -4.87 -5.23 -7.48
CA GLY A 121 -4.59 -6.53 -6.91
C GLY A 121 -5.59 -6.83 -5.81
N LYS A 122 -6.21 -8.01 -5.86
CA LYS A 122 -7.18 -8.44 -4.86
C LYS A 122 -6.88 -9.87 -4.44
N GLY A 123 -6.96 -10.12 -3.15
CA GLY A 123 -6.73 -11.44 -2.61
C GLY A 123 -7.10 -11.48 -1.14
N SER A 124 -7.09 -12.67 -0.57
CA SER A 124 -7.38 -12.83 0.84
C SER A 124 -6.57 -13.98 1.43
N VAL A 125 -6.30 -13.88 2.73
CA VAL A 125 -5.58 -14.91 3.49
C VAL A 125 -6.43 -15.24 4.72
N GLY A 126 -6.67 -16.51 4.96
CA GLY A 126 -7.48 -16.95 6.08
C GLY A 126 -8.93 -16.47 5.95
N SER A 127 -9.48 -15.96 7.04
CA SER A 127 -10.86 -15.46 7.06
C SER A 127 -11.02 -14.08 6.41
N GLY A 128 -9.92 -13.38 6.10
CA GLY A 128 -9.97 -12.05 5.51
C GLY A 128 -10.42 -10.94 6.45
N LYS A 129 -10.28 -11.12 7.75
CA LYS A 129 -10.82 -10.20 8.76
C LYS A 129 -10.28 -8.77 8.68
N ASN A 130 -9.02 -8.61 8.34
CA ASN A 130 -8.38 -7.30 8.31
C ASN A 130 -8.28 -6.82 6.87
N LYS A 131 -8.71 -5.60 6.62
CA LYS A 131 -8.68 -5.05 5.27
C LYS A 131 -7.39 -4.26 5.06
N ILE A 132 -6.68 -4.59 3.99
CA ILE A 132 -5.48 -3.88 3.59
C ILE A 132 -5.77 -3.13 2.30
N SER A 133 -5.82 -1.80 2.39
CA SER A 133 -6.08 -0.91 1.25
C SER A 133 -4.82 -0.10 0.97
N ILE A 134 -4.26 -0.25 -0.22
CA ILE A 134 -3.05 0.44 -0.61
C ILE A 134 -3.26 1.08 -1.98
N LYS A 135 -2.92 2.37 -2.09
CA LYS A 135 -3.04 3.10 -3.35
C LYS A 135 -1.81 3.96 -3.58
N THR A 136 -1.27 3.92 -4.78
CA THR A 136 -0.17 4.80 -5.17
C THR A 136 -0.32 5.21 -6.64
N HIS A 137 0.39 6.27 -7.03
CA HIS A 137 0.46 6.74 -8.41
C HIS A 137 1.88 6.56 -8.90
N ASN A 138 2.05 5.87 -10.04
CA ASN A 138 3.34 5.64 -10.70
C ASN A 138 4.40 4.92 -9.84
N GLY A 139 4.02 4.38 -8.68
CA GLY A 139 4.93 3.65 -7.81
C GLY A 139 4.57 2.18 -7.72
N ASN A 140 5.47 1.39 -7.14
CA ASN A 140 5.26 -0.03 -6.95
C ASN A 140 4.59 -0.32 -5.62
N ILE A 141 3.77 -1.37 -5.59
CA ILE A 141 3.27 -1.92 -4.34
C ILE A 141 3.93 -3.27 -4.14
N VAL A 142 4.65 -3.44 -3.05
CA VAL A 142 5.36 -4.68 -2.73
C VAL A 142 4.81 -5.25 -1.43
N ILE A 143 4.30 -6.47 -1.48
CA ILE A 143 3.79 -7.18 -0.30
C ILE A 143 4.72 -8.36 -0.02
N LYS A 144 5.30 -8.36 1.16
CA LYS A 144 6.26 -9.39 1.55
C LYS A 144 5.76 -10.24 2.70
N LYS A 145 6.14 -11.51 2.71
CA LYS A 145 5.94 -12.42 3.85
C LYS A 145 7.14 -12.38 4.78
N HIS A 146 6.89 -12.58 6.05
CA HIS A 146 8.00 -12.86 6.96
C HIS A 146 7.67 -13.91 8.01
#